data_682916069d4a32005d775ae1ace7defb
#
_entry.id   682916069d4a32005d775ae1ace7defb
#
_cell.length_a   1.000
_cell.length_b   1.000
_cell.length_c   1.000
_cell.angle_alpha   90.00
_cell.angle_beta   90.00
_cell.angle_gamma   90.00
#
_symmetry.space_group_name_H-M   'P 1'
#
loop_
_entity.id
_entity.type
_entity.pdbx_description
1 polymer ?
#
loop_
_entity_poly.entity_id
_entity_poly.type
_entity_poly.pdbx_seq_one_letter_code
_entity_poly.pdbx_strand_id
1 'polypeptide(L)'
;MLLIGSAWIVVNPVPSGPDEPAHYIRALAVAQGEFTGTPALISTQSPPPESTYIWNQTTRSFLLPASLAPGSMYACDAQDWSESAKCTSGPACARWAACLATPSTSGDVRLTTYEGVYEPTFYLIPGLFAHLANDSVNGLRAARLGQLLTAVALITAAGLLLWDERQSRFSLLGLLMAVTPMTLYMNTVVNPVGAEIVASLAFAATLLRIWRDGTGTSKLTWIAAGAFGCLCCIGRIEGPLWAAVAAASLVGLLGPREALATLRAGGRWAAFAVAAVVAGALLDEAWWHLVVSVPASLPGYGALDGLSKVTTVAGALVGLLEGQISGFGWDPGWISAGPFVSLAWGFMVTSLVTLALLVGRRRERIVIALLLCFDIAYTVGDGAVSSVVLGWGSTGVVGRLLLPLSVIPILVAGEVLCRNHERLRELVPQRLSLVLAVPAALCQGIALWMAARAYAVGLDGPLFFLRHSQWRPPFGWSPWLVITTLGCLAIVGAGWLQVGGPTDGAVAVPLVVDTP
;
A
#
# COMPACT_ATOMS: atom_id res chain seq x y z
N MET A 1 0.48 3.61 -13.95
CA MET A 1 -0.42 3.10 -12.88
C MET A 1 -1.86 2.91 -13.35
N LEU A 2 -2.55 3.91 -13.94
CA LEU A 2 -3.94 3.74 -14.39
C LEU A 2 -4.15 2.54 -15.32
N LEU A 3 -3.32 2.35 -16.34
CA LEU A 3 -3.46 1.25 -17.29
C LEU A 3 -3.37 -0.12 -16.59
N ILE A 4 -2.28 -0.36 -15.84
CA ILE A 4 -2.08 -1.65 -15.16
C ILE A 4 -3.13 -1.83 -14.06
N GLY A 5 -3.44 -0.78 -13.29
CA GLY A 5 -4.48 -0.82 -12.25
C GLY A 5 -5.88 -1.12 -12.80
N SER A 6 -6.26 -0.55 -13.95
CA SER A 6 -7.54 -0.87 -14.59
C SER A 6 -7.61 -2.35 -15.00
N ALA A 7 -6.50 -2.92 -15.48
CA ALA A 7 -6.44 -4.34 -15.78
C ALA A 7 -6.60 -5.17 -14.49
N TRP A 8 -5.92 -4.81 -13.40
CA TRP A 8 -6.07 -5.48 -12.11
C TRP A 8 -7.50 -5.48 -11.57
N ILE A 9 -8.22 -4.33 -11.65
CA ILE A 9 -9.62 -4.23 -11.21
C ILE A 9 -10.50 -5.29 -11.85
N VAL A 10 -10.28 -5.58 -13.13
CA VAL A 10 -11.15 -6.45 -13.91
C VAL A 10 -10.66 -7.90 -13.95
N VAL A 11 -9.34 -8.10 -14.00
CA VAL A 11 -8.70 -9.42 -13.97
C VAL A 11 -8.88 -10.09 -12.60
N ASN A 12 -9.03 -9.31 -11.55
CA ASN A 12 -9.33 -9.79 -10.21
C ASN A 12 -10.82 -10.12 -10.09
N PRO A 13 -11.23 -11.38 -9.92
CA PRO A 13 -12.65 -11.72 -9.71
C PRO A 13 -13.22 -10.91 -8.53
N VAL A 14 -14.50 -10.70 -8.56
CA VAL A 14 -15.20 -9.97 -7.48
C VAL A 14 -15.84 -11.01 -6.56
N PRO A 15 -15.61 -10.96 -5.29
CA PRO A 15 -14.69 -10.21 -4.45
C PRO A 15 -13.48 -11.07 -4.05
N SER A 16 -12.31 -10.86 -4.61
CA SER A 16 -11.13 -11.70 -4.37
C SER A 16 -9.99 -10.99 -3.65
N GLY A 17 -10.15 -9.72 -3.30
CA GLY A 17 -9.16 -9.00 -2.51
C GLY A 17 -9.12 -9.45 -1.05
N PRO A 18 -8.00 -9.19 -0.33
CA PRO A 18 -7.89 -9.47 1.09
C PRO A 18 -9.00 -8.76 1.87
N ASP A 19 -9.83 -9.54 2.58
CA ASP A 19 -10.94 -9.05 3.40
C ASP A 19 -11.92 -8.11 2.64
N GLU A 20 -11.87 -8.12 1.32
CA GLU A 20 -12.54 -7.16 0.45
C GLU A 20 -14.08 -7.12 0.63
N PRO A 21 -14.79 -8.25 0.85
CA PRO A 21 -16.21 -8.20 1.14
C PRO A 21 -16.53 -7.43 2.41
N ALA A 22 -15.69 -7.61 3.44
CA ALA A 22 -15.82 -6.93 4.73
C ALA A 22 -15.58 -5.42 4.59
N HIS A 23 -14.52 -5.05 3.91
CA HIS A 23 -14.17 -3.67 3.61
C HIS A 23 -15.19 -3.00 2.68
N TYR A 24 -15.78 -3.74 1.74
CA TYR A 24 -16.82 -3.20 0.84
C TYR A 24 -18.10 -2.82 1.61
N ILE A 25 -18.56 -3.68 2.54
CA ILE A 25 -19.70 -3.35 3.42
C ILE A 25 -19.37 -2.09 4.23
N ARG A 26 -18.15 -1.98 4.75
CA ARG A 26 -17.71 -0.78 5.47
C ARG A 26 -17.75 0.47 4.58
N ALA A 27 -17.27 0.35 3.33
CA ALA A 27 -17.28 1.47 2.38
C ALA A 27 -18.69 1.94 2.04
N LEU A 28 -19.62 1.03 1.82
CA LEU A 28 -21.04 1.37 1.61
C LEU A 28 -21.62 2.14 2.79
N ALA A 29 -21.37 1.65 4.01
CA ALA A 29 -21.85 2.28 5.24
C ALA A 29 -21.30 3.71 5.40
N VAL A 30 -20.00 3.88 5.20
CA VAL A 30 -19.33 5.21 5.30
C VAL A 30 -19.90 6.20 4.29
N ALA A 31 -20.16 5.78 3.06
CA ALA A 31 -20.72 6.65 2.03
C ALA A 31 -22.16 7.10 2.32
N GLN A 32 -22.89 6.34 3.14
CA GLN A 32 -24.22 6.72 3.65
C GLN A 32 -24.18 7.55 4.93
N GLY A 33 -22.97 7.81 5.48
CA GLY A 33 -22.81 8.53 6.75
C GLY A 33 -22.94 7.66 7.99
N GLU A 34 -23.03 6.32 7.83
CA GLU A 34 -23.05 5.38 8.96
C GLU A 34 -21.63 5.05 9.41
N PHE A 35 -21.05 5.89 10.27
CA PHE A 35 -19.64 5.75 10.65
C PHE A 35 -19.39 4.71 11.76
N THR A 36 -20.31 4.48 12.68
CA THR A 36 -20.06 3.63 13.85
C THR A 36 -20.78 2.27 13.84
N GLY A 37 -21.90 2.17 13.14
CA GLY A 37 -22.73 0.97 13.08
C GLY A 37 -23.27 0.51 14.44
N THR A 38 -23.95 -0.63 14.47
CA THR A 38 -24.42 -1.27 15.70
C THR A 38 -23.51 -2.46 16.05
N PRO A 39 -23.03 -2.63 17.30
CA PRO A 39 -22.28 -3.82 17.69
C PRO A 39 -23.02 -5.11 17.33
N ALA A 40 -22.31 -6.09 16.80
CA ALA A 40 -22.84 -7.37 16.39
C ALA A 40 -21.83 -8.50 16.67
N LEU A 41 -22.33 -9.75 16.68
CA LEU A 41 -21.50 -10.93 16.87
C LEU A 41 -21.33 -11.68 15.54
N ILE A 42 -20.15 -12.24 15.31
CA ILE A 42 -19.85 -13.03 14.12
C ILE A 42 -20.58 -14.40 14.17
N SER A 43 -20.68 -15.02 15.32
CA SER A 43 -21.27 -16.36 15.45
C SER A 43 -22.21 -16.44 16.64
N THR A 44 -23.37 -17.08 16.40
CA THR A 44 -24.37 -17.41 17.43
C THR A 44 -24.35 -18.87 17.88
N GLN A 45 -23.45 -19.72 17.32
CA GLN A 45 -23.62 -21.20 17.46
C GLN A 45 -22.56 -21.93 18.28
N SER A 46 -21.53 -21.27 18.80
CA SER A 46 -20.53 -21.92 19.69
C SER A 46 -19.78 -20.86 20.48
N PRO A 47 -19.22 -21.16 21.65
CA PRO A 47 -18.23 -20.26 22.22
C PRO A 47 -17.15 -20.06 21.16
N PRO A 48 -16.92 -18.82 20.73
CA PRO A 48 -16.03 -18.57 19.61
C PRO A 48 -14.63 -19.05 19.99
N PRO A 49 -13.84 -19.59 19.01
CA PRO A 49 -12.41 -19.71 19.20
C PRO A 49 -11.86 -18.38 19.72
N GLU A 50 -10.82 -18.43 20.54
CA GLU A 50 -10.23 -17.23 21.17
C GLU A 50 -9.99 -16.09 20.17
N SER A 51 -9.60 -16.41 18.93
CA SER A 51 -9.50 -15.45 17.80
C SER A 51 -10.81 -14.73 17.44
N THR A 52 -11.96 -15.36 17.61
CA THR A 52 -13.28 -14.77 17.32
C THR A 52 -13.68 -13.71 18.35
N TYR A 53 -13.07 -13.73 19.54
CA TYR A 53 -13.34 -12.71 20.56
C TYR A 53 -12.91 -11.33 20.09
N ILE A 54 -11.72 -11.20 19.50
CA ILE A 54 -11.20 -9.92 18.98
C ILE A 54 -12.12 -9.41 17.87
N TRP A 55 -12.49 -10.26 16.93
CA TRP A 55 -13.36 -9.88 15.82
C TRP A 55 -14.76 -9.46 16.27
N ASN A 56 -15.28 -10.06 17.35
CA ASN A 56 -16.55 -9.60 17.92
C ASN A 56 -16.48 -8.18 18.49
N GLN A 57 -15.30 -7.69 18.93
CA GLN A 57 -15.13 -6.30 19.37
C GLN A 57 -15.18 -5.32 18.19
N THR A 58 -14.71 -5.74 17.00
CA THR A 58 -14.65 -4.91 15.80
C THR A 58 -15.88 -5.05 14.90
N THR A 59 -16.68 -6.09 15.12
CA THR A 59 -17.85 -6.39 14.28
C THR A 59 -18.96 -5.40 14.49
N ARG A 60 -19.45 -4.84 13.37
CA ARG A 60 -20.57 -3.90 13.33
C ARG A 60 -21.58 -4.33 12.26
N SER A 61 -22.83 -3.93 12.49
CA SER A 61 -23.95 -4.14 11.59
C SER A 61 -24.43 -2.80 11.06
N PHE A 62 -24.72 -2.73 9.77
CA PHE A 62 -25.14 -1.55 9.03
C PHE A 62 -26.40 -1.86 8.23
N LEU A 63 -27.23 -0.85 7.99
CA LEU A 63 -28.41 -0.96 7.14
C LEU A 63 -28.09 -0.40 5.75
N LEU A 64 -28.03 -1.26 4.73
CA LEU A 64 -27.47 -0.94 3.42
C LEU A 64 -28.40 -1.35 2.28
N PRO A 65 -28.36 -0.68 1.10
CA PRO A 65 -29.20 -1.03 -0.04
C PRO A 65 -29.02 -2.49 -0.46
N ALA A 66 -30.09 -3.25 -0.51
CA ALA A 66 -30.07 -4.67 -0.89
C ALA A 66 -29.47 -4.89 -2.29
N SER A 67 -29.66 -3.94 -3.21
CA SER A 67 -29.10 -4.00 -4.57
C SER A 67 -27.56 -4.00 -4.59
N LEU A 68 -26.92 -3.34 -3.63
CA LEU A 68 -25.46 -3.25 -3.52
C LEU A 68 -24.88 -4.28 -2.56
N ALA A 69 -25.74 -4.96 -1.78
CA ALA A 69 -25.31 -5.92 -0.78
C ALA A 69 -24.65 -7.14 -1.44
N PRO A 70 -23.43 -7.53 -1.06
CA PRO A 70 -22.90 -8.84 -1.43
C PRO A 70 -23.76 -9.93 -0.74
N GLY A 71 -23.79 -11.13 -1.28
CA GLY A 71 -24.49 -12.27 -0.68
C GLY A 71 -23.99 -12.58 0.73
N SER A 72 -23.52 -13.78 1.00
CA SER A 72 -22.90 -14.09 2.29
C SER A 72 -21.45 -13.65 2.34
N MET A 73 -21.11 -12.67 3.19
CA MET A 73 -19.75 -12.15 3.36
C MET A 73 -18.74 -13.26 3.69
N TYR A 74 -19.11 -14.18 4.59
CA TYR A 74 -18.22 -15.26 5.02
C TYR A 74 -17.99 -16.33 3.94
N ALA A 75 -18.91 -16.49 3.01
CA ALA A 75 -18.72 -17.35 1.86
C ALA A 75 -17.64 -16.86 0.90
N CYS A 76 -17.37 -15.54 0.92
CA CYS A 76 -16.43 -14.89 0.02
C CYS A 76 -14.97 -15.03 0.47
N ASP A 77 -14.70 -15.10 1.76
CA ASP A 77 -13.34 -15.17 2.31
C ASP A 77 -12.67 -16.55 2.09
N ALA A 78 -13.42 -17.51 1.59
CA ALA A 78 -12.98 -18.89 1.48
C ALA A 78 -12.60 -19.29 0.05
N GLN A 79 -11.94 -18.41 -0.70
CA GLN A 79 -11.44 -18.78 -2.02
C GLN A 79 -10.37 -19.85 -1.89
N ASP A 80 -10.60 -20.97 -2.51
CA ASP A 80 -9.60 -22.02 -2.67
C ASP A 80 -8.75 -21.72 -3.90
N TRP A 81 -7.49 -21.34 -3.69
CA TRP A 81 -6.55 -20.99 -4.75
C TRP A 81 -6.10 -22.19 -5.59
N SER A 82 -6.39 -23.41 -5.14
CA SER A 82 -6.14 -24.61 -5.93
C SER A 82 -7.11 -24.73 -7.11
N GLU A 83 -8.26 -24.06 -7.03
CA GLU A 83 -9.30 -24.07 -8.06
C GLU A 83 -9.38 -22.75 -8.81
N SER A 84 -9.94 -22.79 -10.04
CA SER A 84 -10.22 -21.58 -10.81
C SER A 84 -11.39 -20.80 -10.21
N ALA A 85 -11.46 -19.50 -10.51
CA ALA A 85 -12.58 -18.65 -10.08
C ALA A 85 -13.95 -19.07 -10.66
N LYS A 86 -13.96 -19.93 -11.68
CA LYS A 86 -15.13 -20.64 -12.17
C LYS A 86 -15.09 -22.09 -11.70
N CYS A 87 -15.17 -22.32 -10.43
CA CYS A 87 -15.30 -23.69 -9.98
C CYS A 87 -16.70 -24.26 -10.34
N THR A 88 -16.77 -25.55 -10.59
CA THR A 88 -18.00 -26.23 -11.02
C THR A 88 -18.59 -27.12 -9.94
N SER A 89 -17.84 -27.43 -8.89
CA SER A 89 -18.25 -28.33 -7.81
C SER A 89 -17.45 -28.09 -6.53
N GLY A 90 -17.98 -28.53 -5.42
CA GLY A 90 -17.32 -28.48 -4.12
C GLY A 90 -17.79 -27.32 -3.20
N PRO A 91 -17.40 -27.37 -1.92
CA PRO A 91 -17.83 -26.40 -0.91
C PRO A 91 -17.36 -24.95 -1.20
N ALA A 92 -16.14 -24.79 -1.75
CA ALA A 92 -15.60 -23.49 -2.13
C ALA A 92 -16.42 -22.83 -3.23
N CYS A 93 -16.88 -23.59 -4.23
CA CYS A 93 -17.72 -23.09 -5.31
C CYS A 93 -19.10 -22.67 -4.84
N ALA A 94 -19.71 -23.44 -3.98
CA ALA A 94 -20.99 -23.09 -3.38
C ALA A 94 -20.90 -21.79 -2.57
N ARG A 95 -19.81 -21.60 -1.83
CA ARG A 95 -19.52 -20.35 -1.10
C ARG A 95 -19.31 -19.17 -2.04
N TRP A 96 -18.56 -19.35 -3.12
CA TRP A 96 -18.34 -18.32 -4.13
C TRP A 96 -19.66 -17.89 -4.81
N ALA A 97 -20.50 -18.85 -5.20
CA ALA A 97 -21.81 -18.57 -5.77
C ALA A 97 -22.71 -17.82 -4.78
N ALA A 98 -22.69 -18.20 -3.50
CA ALA A 98 -23.44 -17.49 -2.45
C ALA A 98 -22.94 -16.07 -2.22
N CYS A 99 -21.63 -15.85 -2.35
CA CYS A 99 -21.03 -14.51 -2.25
C CYS A 99 -21.55 -13.56 -3.36
N LEU A 100 -21.66 -14.06 -4.58
CA LEU A 100 -22.14 -13.27 -5.71
C LEU A 100 -23.66 -13.14 -5.77
N ALA A 101 -24.40 -13.92 -4.98
CA ALA A 101 -25.85 -13.86 -4.96
C ALA A 101 -26.34 -12.56 -4.31
N THR A 102 -27.05 -11.75 -5.07
CA THR A 102 -27.70 -10.55 -4.52
C THR A 102 -28.91 -10.96 -3.67
N PRO A 103 -29.12 -10.35 -2.50
CA PRO A 103 -30.35 -10.58 -1.74
C PRO A 103 -31.59 -10.31 -2.61
N SER A 104 -32.58 -11.19 -2.53
CA SER A 104 -33.83 -11.07 -3.31
C SER A 104 -34.78 -10.00 -2.78
N THR A 105 -34.41 -9.27 -1.75
CA THR A 105 -35.24 -8.25 -1.10
C THR A 105 -35.06 -6.88 -1.72
N SER A 106 -36.16 -6.18 -1.98
CA SER A 106 -36.13 -4.75 -2.30
C SER A 106 -36.02 -3.92 -1.00
N GLY A 107 -35.31 -2.79 -1.05
CA GLY A 107 -35.10 -1.92 0.10
C GLY A 107 -33.73 -2.11 0.75
N ASP A 108 -33.65 -1.86 2.05
CA ASP A 108 -32.42 -1.99 2.80
C ASP A 108 -32.32 -3.34 3.51
N VAL A 109 -31.10 -3.84 3.62
CA VAL A 109 -30.76 -5.09 4.30
C VAL A 109 -29.71 -4.83 5.38
N ARG A 110 -29.84 -5.53 6.50
CA ARG A 110 -28.84 -5.44 7.57
C ARG A 110 -27.68 -6.38 7.27
N LEU A 111 -26.51 -5.80 7.11
CA LEU A 111 -25.25 -6.53 6.86
C LEU A 111 -24.28 -6.33 8.00
N THR A 112 -23.46 -7.34 8.24
CA THR A 112 -22.49 -7.37 9.34
C THR A 112 -21.08 -7.50 8.76
N THR A 113 -20.13 -6.74 9.32
CA THR A 113 -18.72 -6.81 8.96
C THR A 113 -17.82 -6.75 10.18
N TYR A 114 -16.76 -7.55 10.21
CA TYR A 114 -15.72 -7.51 11.25
C TYR A 114 -14.78 -6.31 11.09
N GLU A 115 -14.79 -5.66 9.92
CA GLU A 115 -14.07 -4.42 9.65
C GLU A 115 -14.85 -3.15 9.99
N GLY A 116 -15.91 -3.32 10.82
CA GLY A 116 -16.89 -2.28 11.09
C GLY A 116 -16.38 -1.07 11.87
N VAL A 117 -15.26 -1.17 12.58
CA VAL A 117 -14.68 -0.11 13.41
C VAL A 117 -13.53 0.64 12.73
N TYR A 118 -13.07 0.22 11.57
CA TYR A 118 -12.02 0.95 10.86
C TYR A 118 -12.40 2.39 10.58
N GLU A 119 -11.42 3.29 10.58
CA GLU A 119 -11.59 4.71 10.32
C GLU A 119 -12.28 4.95 8.96
N PRO A 120 -13.22 5.90 8.88
CA PRO A 120 -14.03 6.08 7.67
C PRO A 120 -13.27 6.68 6.48
N THR A 121 -12.13 7.30 6.71
CA THR A 121 -11.45 8.17 5.76
C THR A 121 -11.18 7.50 4.41
N PHE A 122 -10.55 6.32 4.42
CA PHE A 122 -10.19 5.63 3.18
C PHE A 122 -11.33 4.84 2.53
N TYR A 123 -12.47 4.75 3.19
CA TYR A 123 -13.68 4.12 2.65
C TYR A 123 -14.61 5.09 1.93
N LEU A 124 -14.45 6.40 2.16
CA LEU A 124 -15.40 7.41 1.64
C LEU A 124 -15.42 7.40 0.10
N ILE A 125 -14.28 7.52 -0.56
CA ILE A 125 -14.22 7.57 -2.03
C ILE A 125 -14.65 6.23 -2.65
N PRO A 126 -14.13 5.06 -2.23
CA PRO A 126 -14.63 3.77 -2.70
C PRO A 126 -16.15 3.60 -2.51
N GLY A 127 -16.68 3.95 -1.36
CA GLY A 127 -18.11 3.87 -1.07
C GLY A 127 -18.95 4.78 -1.95
N LEU A 128 -18.55 6.03 -2.16
CA LEU A 128 -19.25 6.96 -3.06
C LEU A 128 -19.30 6.42 -4.50
N PHE A 129 -18.19 5.82 -4.97
CA PHE A 129 -18.16 5.19 -6.29
C PHE A 129 -19.06 3.95 -6.36
N ALA A 130 -19.13 3.14 -5.30
CA ALA A 130 -20.01 1.98 -5.24
C ALA A 130 -21.49 2.36 -5.43
N HIS A 131 -21.93 3.48 -4.84
CA HIS A 131 -23.31 3.97 -4.97
C HIS A 131 -23.68 4.48 -6.37
N LEU A 132 -22.72 4.56 -7.32
CA LEU A 132 -23.02 4.87 -8.72
C LEU A 132 -23.51 3.64 -9.50
N ALA A 133 -23.44 2.45 -8.91
CA ALA A 133 -23.85 1.20 -9.55
C ALA A 133 -25.24 0.75 -9.09
N ASN A 134 -25.84 -0.16 -9.87
CA ASN A 134 -27.18 -0.71 -9.62
C ASN A 134 -27.15 -2.13 -9.02
N ASP A 135 -25.99 -2.75 -8.94
CA ASP A 135 -25.80 -4.10 -8.40
C ASP A 135 -24.45 -4.22 -7.66
N SER A 136 -24.31 -5.26 -6.82
CA SER A 136 -23.16 -5.46 -5.96
C SER A 136 -21.84 -5.70 -6.73
N VAL A 137 -21.89 -6.40 -7.88
CA VAL A 137 -20.70 -6.72 -8.67
C VAL A 137 -20.12 -5.45 -9.31
N ASN A 138 -20.98 -4.64 -9.93
CA ASN A 138 -20.57 -3.37 -10.50
C ASN A 138 -20.26 -2.33 -9.42
N GLY A 139 -20.98 -2.38 -8.28
CA GLY A 139 -20.69 -1.57 -7.11
C GLY A 139 -19.28 -1.79 -6.57
N LEU A 140 -18.87 -3.04 -6.43
CA LEU A 140 -17.51 -3.36 -5.97
C LEU A 140 -16.44 -2.96 -7.00
N ARG A 141 -16.69 -3.16 -8.31
CA ARG A 141 -15.77 -2.67 -9.36
C ARG A 141 -15.65 -1.15 -9.36
N ALA A 142 -16.75 -0.45 -9.16
CA ALA A 142 -16.75 1.01 -9.05
C ALA A 142 -15.98 1.46 -7.78
N ALA A 143 -16.17 0.79 -6.64
CA ALA A 143 -15.39 1.04 -5.44
C ALA A 143 -13.89 0.85 -5.65
N ARG A 144 -13.48 -0.23 -6.32
CA ARG A 144 -12.08 -0.46 -6.73
C ARG A 144 -11.54 0.67 -7.62
N LEU A 145 -12.37 1.19 -8.53
CA LEU A 145 -11.98 2.34 -9.36
C LEU A 145 -11.77 3.59 -8.50
N GLY A 146 -12.65 3.86 -7.54
CA GLY A 146 -12.49 4.95 -6.57
C GLY A 146 -11.19 4.83 -5.78
N GLN A 147 -10.86 3.63 -5.31
CA GLN A 147 -9.59 3.33 -4.64
C GLN A 147 -8.39 3.61 -5.55
N LEU A 148 -8.41 3.12 -6.78
CA LEU A 148 -7.33 3.33 -7.76
C LEU A 148 -7.13 4.82 -8.08
N LEU A 149 -8.22 5.58 -8.28
CA LEU A 149 -8.14 7.01 -8.59
C LEU A 149 -7.54 7.80 -7.43
N THR A 150 -7.90 7.48 -6.19
CA THR A 150 -7.27 8.04 -4.99
C THR A 150 -5.77 7.79 -4.97
N ALA A 151 -5.35 6.56 -5.22
CA ALA A 151 -3.94 6.20 -5.26
C ALA A 151 -3.18 6.91 -6.40
N VAL A 152 -3.78 6.99 -7.58
CA VAL A 152 -3.18 7.71 -8.72
C VAL A 152 -2.99 9.18 -8.39
N ALA A 153 -3.96 9.83 -7.74
CA ALA A 153 -3.83 11.23 -7.33
C ALA A 153 -2.67 11.43 -6.35
N LEU A 154 -2.57 10.58 -5.31
CA LEU A 154 -1.50 10.67 -4.29
C LEU A 154 -0.12 10.36 -4.88
N ILE A 155 0.01 9.32 -5.71
CA ILE A 155 1.29 8.98 -6.37
C ILE A 155 1.70 10.07 -7.38
N THR A 156 0.74 10.67 -8.10
CA THR A 156 1.02 11.78 -9.00
C THR A 156 1.52 13.00 -8.22
N ALA A 157 0.87 13.33 -7.10
CA ALA A 157 1.32 14.40 -6.22
C ALA A 157 2.74 14.14 -5.68
N ALA A 158 3.03 12.91 -5.24
CA ALA A 158 4.37 12.51 -4.81
C ALA A 158 5.39 12.64 -5.95
N GLY A 159 5.03 12.22 -7.17
CA GLY A 159 5.89 12.37 -8.34
C GLY A 159 6.22 13.83 -8.66
N LEU A 160 5.23 14.73 -8.60
CA LEU A 160 5.43 16.16 -8.80
C LEU A 160 6.32 16.79 -7.72
N LEU A 161 6.18 16.34 -6.46
CA LEU A 161 7.02 16.81 -5.35
C LEU A 161 8.47 16.35 -5.47
N LEU A 162 8.68 15.11 -5.91
CA LEU A 162 10.02 14.54 -6.08
C LEU A 162 10.68 14.96 -7.40
N TRP A 163 9.93 15.43 -8.38
CA TRP A 163 10.48 15.86 -9.66
C TRP A 163 11.50 16.99 -9.50
N ASP A 164 12.66 16.83 -10.13
CA ASP A 164 13.70 17.85 -10.22
C ASP A 164 14.20 17.95 -11.68
N GLU A 165 13.94 19.07 -12.33
CA GLU A 165 14.32 19.29 -13.72
C GLU A 165 15.84 19.22 -13.95
N ARG A 166 16.63 19.65 -12.95
CA ARG A 166 18.11 19.65 -13.03
C ARG A 166 18.69 18.24 -12.93
N GLN A 167 17.97 17.34 -12.26
CA GLN A 167 18.41 15.99 -11.95
C GLN A 167 17.39 14.92 -12.37
N SER A 168 16.63 15.22 -13.43
CA SER A 168 15.48 14.43 -13.88
C SER A 168 15.77 12.93 -14.05
N ARG A 169 17.03 12.56 -14.36
CA ARG A 169 17.45 11.16 -14.55
C ARG A 169 17.29 10.28 -13.32
N PHE A 170 17.34 10.84 -12.12
CA PHE A 170 17.35 10.10 -10.86
C PHE A 170 16.21 10.47 -9.91
N SER A 171 15.48 11.56 -10.20
CA SER A 171 14.50 12.14 -9.29
C SER A 171 13.33 11.21 -8.93
N LEU A 172 12.96 10.27 -9.79
CA LEU A 172 11.83 9.35 -9.58
C LEU A 172 12.24 7.90 -9.31
N LEU A 173 13.54 7.59 -9.12
CA LEU A 173 13.98 6.22 -8.87
C LEU A 173 13.38 5.62 -7.60
N GLY A 174 13.36 6.39 -6.51
CA GLY A 174 12.73 5.97 -5.27
C GLY A 174 11.23 5.71 -5.43
N LEU A 175 10.53 6.60 -6.15
CA LEU A 175 9.10 6.43 -6.42
C LEU A 175 8.82 5.18 -7.26
N LEU A 176 9.60 4.93 -8.30
CA LEU A 176 9.49 3.73 -9.13
C LEU A 176 9.60 2.45 -8.28
N MET A 177 10.57 2.42 -7.36
CA MET A 177 10.77 1.26 -6.49
C MET A 177 9.75 1.15 -5.35
N ALA A 178 9.19 2.26 -4.88
CA ALA A 178 8.14 2.27 -3.85
C ALA A 178 6.76 1.81 -4.38
N VAL A 179 6.50 1.97 -5.69
CA VAL A 179 5.26 1.46 -6.33
C VAL A 179 5.45 -0.01 -6.71
N THR A 180 5.51 -0.86 -5.70
CA THR A 180 5.67 -2.31 -5.86
C THR A 180 4.44 -2.95 -6.53
N PRO A 181 4.53 -4.19 -7.03
CA PRO A 181 3.34 -4.93 -7.49
C PRO A 181 2.25 -5.04 -6.41
N MET A 182 2.64 -5.24 -5.14
CA MET A 182 1.71 -5.26 -4.01
C MET A 182 1.08 -3.89 -3.76
N THR A 183 1.86 -2.80 -3.80
CA THR A 183 1.33 -1.43 -3.72
C THR A 183 0.26 -1.19 -4.79
N LEU A 184 0.53 -1.61 -6.03
CA LEU A 184 -0.44 -1.45 -7.12
C LEU A 184 -1.69 -2.30 -6.89
N TYR A 185 -1.53 -3.58 -6.54
CA TYR A 185 -2.63 -4.50 -6.29
C TYR A 185 -3.53 -4.01 -5.16
N MET A 186 -2.97 -3.66 -4.00
CA MET A 186 -3.73 -3.19 -2.84
C MET A 186 -4.55 -1.92 -3.13
N ASN A 187 -4.14 -1.13 -4.12
CA ASN A 187 -4.89 0.03 -4.60
C ASN A 187 -5.89 -0.29 -5.73
N THR A 188 -6.09 -1.56 -6.06
CA THR A 188 -7.08 -2.04 -7.02
C THR A 188 -8.13 -2.96 -6.40
N VAL A 189 -8.11 -3.10 -5.10
CA VAL A 189 -9.11 -3.78 -4.27
C VAL A 189 -9.62 -2.83 -3.19
N VAL A 190 -10.79 -3.07 -2.64
CA VAL A 190 -11.33 -2.23 -1.56
C VAL A 190 -10.69 -2.66 -0.25
N ASN A 191 -9.61 -1.97 0.11
CA ASN A 191 -8.88 -2.22 1.35
C ASN A 191 -8.12 -0.95 1.78
N PRO A 192 -8.23 -0.49 3.05
CA PRO A 192 -7.60 0.75 3.50
C PRO A 192 -6.07 0.71 3.46
N VAL A 193 -5.46 -0.47 3.56
CA VAL A 193 -4.00 -0.64 3.47
C VAL A 193 -3.42 -0.05 2.18
N GLY A 194 -4.12 -0.21 1.05
CA GLY A 194 -3.67 0.40 -0.21
C GLY A 194 -3.55 1.92 -0.11
N ALA A 195 -4.57 2.58 0.42
CA ALA A 195 -4.59 4.03 0.59
C ALA A 195 -3.57 4.50 1.64
N GLU A 196 -3.38 3.75 2.73
CA GLU A 196 -2.36 4.01 3.75
C GLU A 196 -0.94 4.00 3.15
N ILE A 197 -0.61 3.01 2.32
CA ILE A 197 0.69 2.94 1.62
C ILE A 197 0.94 4.22 0.82
N VAL A 198 -0.04 4.63 0.01
CA VAL A 198 0.15 5.79 -0.88
C VAL A 198 0.05 7.13 -0.12
N ALA A 199 -0.65 7.20 1.01
CA ALA A 199 -0.67 8.37 1.89
C ALA A 199 0.70 8.55 2.58
N SER A 200 1.27 7.47 3.13
CA SER A 200 2.63 7.47 3.70
C SER A 200 3.68 7.88 2.66
N LEU A 201 3.57 7.33 1.43
CA LEU A 201 4.43 7.67 0.31
C LEU A 201 4.32 9.17 -0.05
N ALA A 202 3.11 9.73 -0.17
CA ALA A 202 2.89 11.13 -0.50
C ALA A 202 3.40 12.07 0.59
N PHE A 203 3.22 11.71 1.86
CA PHE A 203 3.75 12.47 2.98
C PHE A 203 5.27 12.43 2.99
N ALA A 204 5.91 11.25 2.89
CA ALA A 204 7.36 11.11 2.82
C ALA A 204 7.95 11.91 1.64
N ALA A 205 7.33 11.85 0.46
CA ALA A 205 7.75 12.64 -0.71
C ALA A 205 7.72 14.15 -0.43
N THR A 206 6.68 14.62 0.29
CA THR A 206 6.57 16.03 0.68
C THR A 206 7.69 16.44 1.64
N LEU A 207 8.01 15.59 2.62
CA LEU A 207 9.11 15.85 3.56
C LEU A 207 10.47 15.85 2.85
N LEU A 208 10.69 14.99 1.87
CA LEU A 208 11.89 14.99 1.03
C LEU A 208 11.99 16.27 0.18
N ARG A 209 10.85 16.80 -0.29
CA ARG A 209 10.82 18.11 -0.94
C ARG A 209 11.21 19.23 0.03
N ILE A 210 10.70 19.22 1.27
CA ILE A 210 11.12 20.16 2.32
C ILE A 210 12.61 20.03 2.61
N TRP A 211 13.16 18.82 2.67
CA TRP A 211 14.60 18.60 2.82
C TRP A 211 15.41 19.22 1.66
N ARG A 212 14.90 19.12 0.43
CA ARG A 212 15.54 19.69 -0.77
C ARG A 212 15.54 21.22 -0.74
N ASP A 213 14.40 21.81 -0.42
CA ASP A 213 14.18 23.27 -0.48
C ASP A 213 14.65 24.00 0.79
N GLY A 214 14.77 23.32 1.93
CA GLY A 214 15.21 23.88 3.21
C GLY A 214 14.36 25.09 3.62
N THR A 215 15.02 26.20 4.01
CA THR A 215 14.36 27.46 4.38
C THR A 215 13.60 28.13 3.25
N GLY A 216 13.82 27.72 1.98
CA GLY A 216 13.11 28.20 0.78
C GLY A 216 11.82 27.43 0.48
N THR A 217 11.38 26.52 1.34
CA THR A 217 10.19 25.68 1.15
C THR A 217 8.94 26.53 0.87
N SER A 218 8.24 26.20 -0.21
CA SER A 218 7.05 26.93 -0.67
C SER A 218 5.84 26.72 0.26
N LYS A 219 4.90 27.67 0.27
CA LYS A 219 3.64 27.54 1.01
C LYS A 219 2.84 26.29 0.58
N LEU A 220 2.85 25.95 -0.72
CA LEU A 220 2.14 24.80 -1.24
C LEU A 220 2.74 23.48 -0.74
N THR A 221 4.06 23.39 -0.62
CA THR A 221 4.73 22.25 -0.03
C THR A 221 4.34 22.06 1.45
N TRP A 222 4.25 23.16 2.21
CA TRP A 222 3.78 23.09 3.60
C TRP A 222 2.31 22.68 3.71
N ILE A 223 1.43 23.18 2.84
CA ILE A 223 0.03 22.74 2.78
C ILE A 223 -0.06 21.27 2.45
N ALA A 224 0.72 20.80 1.47
CA ALA A 224 0.80 19.38 1.10
C ALA A 224 1.30 18.51 2.29
N ALA A 225 2.31 19.00 3.04
CA ALA A 225 2.79 18.32 4.24
C ALA A 225 1.70 18.16 5.30
N GLY A 226 0.93 19.21 5.56
CA GLY A 226 -0.21 19.16 6.46
C GLY A 226 -1.30 18.20 5.98
N ALA A 227 -1.69 18.31 4.71
CA ALA A 227 -2.76 17.49 4.13
C ALA A 227 -2.39 16.00 4.07
N PHE A 228 -1.22 15.66 3.50
CA PHE A 228 -0.81 14.26 3.36
C PHE A 228 -0.40 13.63 4.69
N GLY A 229 0.19 14.42 5.61
CA GLY A 229 0.52 13.95 6.94
C GLY A 229 -0.72 13.69 7.80
N CYS A 230 -1.72 14.57 7.74
CA CYS A 230 -3.02 14.34 8.37
C CYS A 230 -3.69 13.08 7.77
N LEU A 231 -3.72 12.97 6.43
CA LEU A 231 -4.30 11.80 5.74
C LEU A 231 -3.58 10.50 6.13
N CYS A 232 -2.25 10.53 6.27
CA CYS A 232 -1.46 9.39 6.73
C CYS A 232 -1.88 8.97 8.15
N CYS A 233 -2.11 9.95 9.06
CA CYS A 233 -2.48 9.66 10.44
C CYS A 233 -3.89 9.09 10.61
N ILE A 234 -4.89 9.61 9.87
CA ILE A 234 -6.31 9.24 10.05
C ILE A 234 -6.75 8.03 9.22
N GLY A 235 -5.84 7.23 8.72
CA GLY A 235 -6.15 6.13 7.82
C GLY A 235 -6.30 4.79 8.51
N ARG A 236 -5.44 4.54 9.49
CA ARG A 236 -5.37 3.33 10.31
C ARG A 236 -4.57 3.62 11.57
N ILE A 237 -4.75 2.77 12.59
CA ILE A 237 -4.11 2.89 13.92
C ILE A 237 -2.58 3.07 13.87
N GLU A 238 -1.90 2.52 12.87
CA GLU A 238 -0.46 2.66 12.71
C GLU A 238 -0.05 3.96 12.00
N GLY A 239 -0.99 4.67 11.40
CA GLY A 239 -0.75 5.90 10.61
C GLY A 239 0.04 6.97 11.33
N PRO A 240 -0.26 7.32 12.60
CA PRO A 240 0.54 8.26 13.40
C PRO A 240 2.00 7.84 13.56
N LEU A 241 2.27 6.54 13.66
CA LEU A 241 3.62 5.99 13.76
C LEU A 241 4.39 6.20 12.44
N TRP A 242 3.77 5.91 11.30
CA TRP A 242 4.38 6.14 9.99
C TRP A 242 4.70 7.62 9.76
N ALA A 243 3.77 8.49 10.13
CA ALA A 243 3.97 9.93 10.05
C ALA A 243 5.12 10.40 10.96
N ALA A 244 5.23 9.86 12.17
CA ALA A 244 6.32 10.16 13.10
C ALA A 244 7.69 9.70 12.56
N VAL A 245 7.77 8.48 12.00
CA VAL A 245 8.99 7.95 11.38
C VAL A 245 9.43 8.80 10.18
N ALA A 246 8.50 9.18 9.32
CA ALA A 246 8.78 10.05 8.19
C ALA A 246 9.27 11.44 8.66
N ALA A 247 8.62 12.04 9.66
CA ALA A 247 9.04 13.34 10.23
C ALA A 247 10.41 13.25 10.92
N ALA A 248 10.68 12.18 11.67
CA ALA A 248 11.97 11.92 12.28
C ALA A 248 13.08 11.78 11.24
N SER A 249 12.79 11.14 10.10
CA SER A 249 13.75 11.04 8.99
C SER A 249 14.13 12.41 8.43
N LEU A 250 13.16 13.33 8.25
CA LEU A 250 13.43 14.72 7.83
C LEU A 250 14.35 15.43 8.83
N VAL A 251 14.04 15.33 10.14
CA VAL A 251 14.89 15.94 11.19
C VAL A 251 16.29 15.34 11.16
N GLY A 252 16.41 14.03 10.97
CA GLY A 252 17.70 13.33 10.81
C GLY A 252 18.49 13.83 9.60
N LEU A 253 17.84 14.01 8.45
CA LEU A 253 18.47 14.47 7.21
C LEU A 253 18.91 15.94 7.28
N LEU A 254 18.08 16.84 7.77
CA LEU A 254 18.41 18.24 7.97
C LEU A 254 19.38 18.45 9.14
N GLY A 255 19.16 17.72 10.23
CA GLY A 255 19.69 17.97 11.56
C GLY A 255 18.85 18.99 12.35
N PRO A 256 18.90 18.94 13.69
CA PRO A 256 17.93 19.65 14.53
C PRO A 256 17.97 21.18 14.36
N ARG A 257 19.14 21.77 14.16
CA ARG A 257 19.28 23.22 13.98
C ARG A 257 18.68 23.69 12.66
N GLU A 258 18.96 23.00 11.57
CA GLU A 258 18.46 23.35 10.24
C GLU A 258 16.95 23.02 10.12
N ALA A 259 16.48 21.92 10.71
CA ALA A 259 15.07 21.61 10.80
C ALA A 259 14.29 22.73 11.52
N LEU A 260 14.80 23.23 12.64
CA LEU A 260 14.20 24.34 13.37
C LEU A 260 14.23 25.64 12.56
N ALA A 261 15.33 25.93 11.84
CA ALA A 261 15.43 27.08 10.95
C ALA A 261 14.42 27.01 9.80
N THR A 262 14.26 25.82 9.19
CA THR A 262 13.27 25.54 8.12
C THR A 262 11.84 25.73 8.62
N LEU A 263 11.52 25.21 9.81
CA LEU A 263 10.20 25.41 10.44
C LEU A 263 9.91 26.89 10.71
N ARG A 264 10.91 27.63 11.26
CA ARG A 264 10.76 29.06 11.53
C ARG A 264 10.57 29.87 10.23
N ALA A 265 11.32 29.54 9.17
CA ALA A 265 11.19 30.18 7.86
C ALA A 265 9.81 29.91 7.23
N GLY A 266 9.26 28.71 7.41
CA GLY A 266 7.91 28.35 6.95
C GLY A 266 6.78 29.08 7.68
N GLY A 267 7.06 29.62 8.92
CA GLY A 267 6.15 30.44 9.68
C GLY A 267 4.76 29.80 9.86
N ARG A 268 3.71 30.57 9.55
CA ARG A 268 2.31 30.09 9.71
C ARG A 268 1.98 28.82 8.90
N TRP A 269 2.64 28.62 7.76
CA TRP A 269 2.38 27.45 6.90
C TRP A 269 3.01 26.17 7.48
N ALA A 270 4.22 26.29 8.06
CA ALA A 270 4.82 25.20 8.80
C ALA A 270 4.03 24.87 10.07
N ALA A 271 3.57 25.90 10.81
CA ALA A 271 2.69 25.71 11.97
C ALA A 271 1.37 25.02 11.58
N PHE A 272 0.75 25.43 10.46
CA PHE A 272 -0.42 24.73 9.91
C PHE A 272 -0.12 23.26 9.61
N ALA A 273 1.01 22.97 8.93
CA ALA A 273 1.37 21.59 8.60
C ALA A 273 1.53 20.72 9.85
N VAL A 274 2.26 21.21 10.84
CA VAL A 274 2.44 20.49 12.12
C VAL A 274 1.10 20.32 12.83
N ALA A 275 0.28 21.37 12.92
CA ALA A 275 -1.03 21.31 13.56
C ALA A 275 -1.96 20.31 12.87
N ALA A 276 -1.95 20.25 11.53
CA ALA A 276 -2.77 19.31 10.76
C ALA A 276 -2.36 17.84 11.01
N VAL A 277 -1.05 17.57 11.04
CA VAL A 277 -0.53 16.22 11.34
C VAL A 277 -0.90 15.81 12.77
N VAL A 278 -0.69 16.70 13.75
CA VAL A 278 -1.04 16.45 15.15
C VAL A 278 -2.56 16.25 15.30
N ALA A 279 -3.36 17.07 14.63
CA ALA A 279 -4.81 16.92 14.64
C ALA A 279 -5.24 15.57 14.04
N GLY A 280 -4.61 15.13 12.94
CA GLY A 280 -4.84 13.81 12.37
C GLY A 280 -4.54 12.68 13.36
N ALA A 281 -3.40 12.74 14.03
CA ALA A 281 -3.03 11.74 15.04
C ALA A 281 -3.98 11.73 16.26
N LEU A 282 -4.42 12.92 16.71
CA LEU A 282 -5.39 13.03 17.82
C LEU A 282 -6.78 12.54 17.41
N LEU A 283 -7.19 12.74 16.16
CA LEU A 283 -8.48 12.25 15.65
C LEU A 283 -8.46 10.72 15.53
N ASP A 284 -7.36 10.12 15.08
CA ASP A 284 -7.17 8.68 15.03
C ASP A 284 -7.24 8.07 16.44
N GLU A 285 -6.48 8.59 17.38
CA GLU A 285 -6.50 8.14 18.78
C GLU A 285 -7.88 8.28 19.41
N ALA A 286 -8.55 9.42 19.18
CA ALA A 286 -9.92 9.64 19.65
C ALA A 286 -10.90 8.63 19.04
N TRP A 287 -10.76 8.29 17.77
CA TRP A 287 -11.56 7.28 17.10
C TRP A 287 -11.42 5.91 17.79
N TRP A 288 -10.20 5.47 18.03
CA TRP A 288 -9.92 4.20 18.67
C TRP A 288 -10.47 4.14 20.11
N HIS A 289 -10.36 5.21 20.88
CA HIS A 289 -10.91 5.26 22.23
C HIS A 289 -12.44 5.35 22.28
N LEU A 290 -13.07 6.03 21.33
CA LEU A 290 -14.52 6.26 21.36
C LEU A 290 -15.32 5.16 20.66
N VAL A 291 -14.78 4.57 19.60
CA VAL A 291 -15.48 3.62 18.73
C VAL A 291 -15.04 2.18 18.99
N VAL A 292 -13.75 1.96 19.25
CA VAL A 292 -13.16 0.65 19.51
C VAL A 292 -12.99 0.46 21.00
N SER A 293 -14.05 0.11 21.72
CA SER A 293 -13.93 -0.25 23.13
C SER A 293 -13.28 -1.64 23.29
N VAL A 294 -11.96 -1.71 23.09
CA VAL A 294 -11.20 -2.95 23.34
C VAL A 294 -10.96 -3.08 24.83
N PRO A 295 -11.34 -4.21 25.49
CA PRO A 295 -11.02 -4.43 26.89
C PRO A 295 -9.51 -4.40 27.12
N ALA A 296 -9.09 -3.77 28.20
CA ALA A 296 -7.67 -3.65 28.58
C ALA A 296 -6.96 -5.01 28.83
N SER A 297 -7.71 -6.10 28.91
CA SER A 297 -7.20 -7.45 29.05
C SER A 297 -7.95 -8.41 28.15
N LEU A 298 -7.24 -9.09 27.26
CA LEU A 298 -7.79 -10.19 26.48
C LEU A 298 -7.90 -11.41 27.39
N PRO A 299 -9.12 -11.98 27.60
CA PRO A 299 -9.25 -13.18 28.42
C PRO A 299 -8.61 -14.37 27.72
N GLY A 300 -7.79 -15.12 28.43
CA GLY A 300 -7.45 -16.49 28.07
C GLY A 300 -6.14 -16.71 27.32
N TYR A 301 -5.39 -15.70 26.94
CA TYR A 301 -4.03 -15.92 26.42
C TYR A 301 -3.11 -16.25 27.61
N GLY A 302 -3.00 -17.55 27.90
CA GLY A 302 -2.10 -18.04 28.92
C GLY A 302 -0.68 -17.52 28.67
N ALA A 303 -0.03 -17.04 29.73
CA ALA A 303 1.37 -16.63 29.62
C ALA A 303 2.18 -17.80 29.06
N LEU A 304 2.70 -17.66 27.84
CA LEU A 304 3.63 -18.64 27.28
C LEU A 304 4.78 -18.85 28.26
N ASP A 305 5.22 -20.07 28.45
CA ASP A 305 6.43 -20.35 29.21
C ASP A 305 7.67 -19.75 28.55
N GLY A 306 8.79 -19.70 29.25
CA GLY A 306 10.00 -19.06 28.76
C GLY A 306 10.53 -19.68 27.47
N LEU A 307 10.38 -20.98 27.27
CA LEU A 307 10.81 -21.69 26.06
C LEU A 307 9.91 -21.34 24.87
N SER A 308 8.59 -21.31 25.07
CA SER A 308 7.62 -20.91 24.06
C SER A 308 7.85 -19.46 23.59
N LYS A 309 8.21 -18.55 24.49
CA LYS A 309 8.59 -17.18 24.12
C LYS A 309 9.82 -17.13 23.22
N VAL A 310 10.87 -17.88 23.56
CA VAL A 310 12.10 -17.95 22.76
C VAL A 310 11.84 -18.53 21.37
N THR A 311 11.08 -19.62 21.28
CA THR A 311 10.72 -20.24 19.98
C THR A 311 9.84 -19.31 19.14
N THR A 312 8.96 -18.54 19.76
CA THR A 312 8.10 -17.55 19.10
C THR A 312 8.93 -16.39 18.54
N VAL A 313 9.85 -15.83 19.33
CA VAL A 313 10.77 -14.77 18.84
C VAL A 313 11.68 -15.30 17.73
N ALA A 314 12.22 -16.51 17.87
CA ALA A 314 13.01 -17.14 16.81
C ALA A 314 12.18 -17.35 15.53
N GLY A 315 10.93 -17.77 15.66
CA GLY A 315 9.98 -17.87 14.55
C GLY A 315 9.71 -16.52 13.88
N ALA A 316 9.53 -15.45 14.68
CA ALA A 316 9.36 -14.10 14.16
C ALA A 316 10.59 -13.60 13.37
N LEU A 317 11.80 -13.95 13.82
CA LEU A 317 13.04 -13.65 13.07
C LEU A 317 13.11 -14.40 11.74
N VAL A 318 12.69 -15.66 11.69
CA VAL A 318 12.60 -16.43 10.44
C VAL A 318 11.51 -15.86 9.54
N GLY A 319 10.36 -15.53 10.09
CA GLY A 319 9.23 -14.91 9.38
C GLY A 319 9.53 -13.49 8.85
N LEU A 320 10.58 -12.84 9.35
CA LEU A 320 11.01 -11.50 8.89
C LEU A 320 11.26 -11.49 7.37
N LEU A 321 12.03 -12.45 6.88
CA LEU A 321 12.33 -12.53 5.43
C LEU A 321 11.08 -12.81 4.62
N GLU A 322 10.21 -13.67 5.10
CA GLU A 322 8.93 -13.97 4.46
C GLU A 322 8.03 -12.72 4.43
N GLY A 323 7.90 -12.00 5.55
CA GLY A 323 7.14 -10.76 5.64
C GLY A 323 7.65 -9.69 4.70
N GLN A 324 8.95 -9.45 4.65
CA GLN A 324 9.57 -8.48 3.74
C GLN A 324 9.41 -8.89 2.27
N ILE A 325 9.59 -10.18 1.95
CA ILE A 325 9.41 -10.69 0.59
C ILE A 325 7.95 -10.57 0.15
N SER A 326 6.99 -10.95 0.99
CA SER A 326 5.57 -10.87 0.66
C SER A 326 5.10 -9.44 0.44
N GLY A 327 5.70 -8.46 1.13
CA GLY A 327 5.46 -7.03 0.92
C GLY A 327 5.73 -6.55 -0.50
N PHE A 328 6.63 -7.20 -1.23
CA PHE A 328 6.97 -6.82 -2.59
C PHE A 328 6.13 -7.49 -3.69
N GLY A 329 5.21 -8.37 -3.38
CA GLY A 329 4.32 -8.96 -4.38
C GLY A 329 4.11 -10.47 -4.24
N TRP A 330 4.60 -11.08 -3.16
CA TRP A 330 4.31 -12.46 -2.80
C TRP A 330 3.58 -12.50 -1.47
N ASP A 331 2.31 -12.89 -1.52
CA ASP A 331 1.52 -13.15 -0.33
C ASP A 331 0.78 -14.49 -0.57
N PRO A 332 1.22 -15.58 0.09
CA PRO A 332 0.57 -16.86 -0.07
C PRO A 332 -0.90 -16.75 0.37
N GLY A 333 -1.81 -16.91 -0.55
CA GLY A 333 -3.24 -16.84 -0.29
C GLY A 333 -3.97 -15.65 -0.92
N TRP A 334 -3.28 -14.57 -1.31
CA TRP A 334 -3.93 -13.39 -1.90
C TRP A 334 -3.42 -13.00 -3.29
N ILE A 335 -2.10 -13.13 -3.54
CA ILE A 335 -1.52 -12.94 -4.88
C ILE A 335 -0.54 -14.06 -5.16
N SER A 336 -0.87 -14.86 -6.14
CA SER A 336 0.04 -15.90 -6.62
C SER A 336 1.03 -15.37 -7.66
N ALA A 337 1.76 -14.30 -7.34
CA ALA A 337 2.82 -13.81 -8.22
C ALA A 337 4.10 -14.69 -8.17
N GLY A 338 4.16 -15.59 -7.21
CA GLY A 338 5.31 -16.44 -6.94
C GLY A 338 6.50 -15.67 -6.32
N PRO A 339 7.45 -16.40 -5.70
CA PRO A 339 8.60 -15.79 -5.02
C PRO A 339 9.52 -15.02 -5.98
N PHE A 340 9.50 -15.35 -7.28
CA PHE A 340 10.37 -14.71 -8.26
C PHE A 340 10.17 -13.19 -8.35
N VAL A 341 8.92 -12.72 -8.41
CA VAL A 341 8.62 -11.28 -8.51
C VAL A 341 9.11 -10.55 -7.26
N SER A 342 8.84 -11.11 -6.08
CA SER A 342 9.22 -10.52 -4.80
C SER A 342 10.74 -10.48 -4.62
N LEU A 343 11.43 -11.57 -4.96
CA LEU A 343 12.89 -11.63 -4.90
C LEU A 343 13.53 -10.66 -5.89
N ALA A 344 13.03 -10.59 -7.14
CA ALA A 344 13.53 -9.65 -8.14
C ALA A 344 13.32 -8.20 -7.71
N TRP A 345 12.15 -7.87 -7.16
CA TRP A 345 11.87 -6.53 -6.62
C TRP A 345 12.73 -6.22 -5.40
N GLY A 346 12.84 -7.15 -4.46
CA GLY A 346 13.71 -7.02 -3.29
C GLY A 346 15.17 -6.79 -3.67
N PHE A 347 15.67 -7.48 -4.69
CA PHE A 347 17.02 -7.25 -5.24
C PHE A 347 17.18 -5.83 -5.79
N MET A 348 16.19 -5.32 -6.55
CA MET A 348 16.25 -3.95 -7.07
C MET A 348 16.24 -2.92 -5.93
N VAL A 349 15.36 -3.08 -4.93
CA VAL A 349 15.31 -2.19 -3.76
C VAL A 349 16.61 -2.24 -2.96
N THR A 350 17.13 -3.43 -2.70
CA THR A 350 18.41 -3.61 -1.99
C THR A 350 19.57 -2.96 -2.76
N SER A 351 19.59 -3.09 -4.10
CA SER A 351 20.58 -2.43 -4.95
C SER A 351 20.47 -0.90 -4.87
N LEU A 352 19.24 -0.34 -4.93
CA LEU A 352 19.00 1.08 -4.80
C LEU A 352 19.50 1.61 -3.44
N VAL A 353 19.14 0.93 -2.35
CA VAL A 353 19.54 1.29 -0.99
C VAL A 353 21.06 1.19 -0.81
N THR A 354 21.68 0.12 -1.33
CA THR A 354 23.14 -0.07 -1.28
C THR A 354 23.85 1.07 -2.01
N LEU A 355 23.41 1.42 -3.22
CA LEU A 355 23.97 2.56 -3.96
C LEU A 355 23.82 3.86 -3.16
N ALA A 356 22.66 4.10 -2.54
CA ALA A 356 22.43 5.29 -1.69
C ALA A 356 23.37 5.31 -0.48
N LEU A 357 23.63 4.17 0.14
CA LEU A 357 24.59 4.05 1.24
C LEU A 357 26.04 4.27 0.77
N LEU A 358 26.41 3.89 -0.46
CA LEU A 358 27.76 4.11 -1.01
C LEU A 358 28.01 5.59 -1.32
N VAL A 359 27.06 6.28 -2.00
CA VAL A 359 27.25 7.67 -2.46
C VAL A 359 26.84 8.70 -1.42
N GLY A 360 25.95 8.35 -0.49
CA GLY A 360 25.36 9.25 0.49
C GLY A 360 26.41 9.82 1.47
N ARG A 361 26.12 11.01 1.99
CA ARG A 361 26.90 11.64 3.07
C ARG A 361 26.67 10.89 4.38
N ARG A 362 27.56 11.07 5.35
CA ARG A 362 27.50 10.37 6.66
C ARG A 362 26.10 10.43 7.30
N ARG A 363 25.47 11.60 7.31
CA ARG A 363 24.14 11.81 7.91
C ARG A 363 23.06 11.04 7.15
N GLU A 364 23.08 11.08 5.81
CA GLU A 364 22.15 10.37 4.95
C GLU A 364 22.24 8.85 5.15
N ARG A 365 23.46 8.31 5.25
CA ARG A 365 23.71 6.89 5.55
C ARG A 365 23.16 6.49 6.92
N ILE A 366 23.37 7.32 7.96
CA ILE A 366 22.85 7.06 9.30
C ILE A 366 21.31 7.02 9.28
N VAL A 367 20.65 7.96 8.60
CA VAL A 367 19.18 7.99 8.52
C VAL A 367 18.67 6.76 7.80
N ILE A 368 19.24 6.38 6.63
CA ILE A 368 18.85 5.16 5.93
C ILE A 368 19.03 3.93 6.83
N ALA A 369 20.19 3.80 7.49
CA ALA A 369 20.46 2.68 8.40
C ALA A 369 19.46 2.61 9.57
N LEU A 370 19.13 3.75 10.19
CA LEU A 370 18.15 3.82 11.27
C LEU A 370 16.74 3.44 10.78
N LEU A 371 16.34 3.89 9.59
CA LEU A 371 15.06 3.51 9.00
C LEU A 371 14.97 2.00 8.74
N LEU A 372 16.02 1.41 8.19
CA LEU A 372 16.09 -0.04 7.98
C LEU A 372 16.09 -0.82 9.30
N CYS A 373 16.85 -0.35 10.30
CA CYS A 373 16.84 -0.96 11.63
C CYS A 373 15.46 -0.86 12.27
N PHE A 374 14.76 0.26 12.10
CA PHE A 374 13.40 0.43 12.61
C PHE A 374 12.40 -0.47 11.88
N ASP A 375 12.47 -0.59 10.55
CA ASP A 375 11.63 -1.49 9.74
C ASP A 375 11.79 -2.94 10.21
N ILE A 376 13.04 -3.39 10.39
CA ILE A 376 13.35 -4.72 10.93
C ILE A 376 12.81 -4.88 12.36
N ALA A 377 13.07 -3.91 13.23
CA ALA A 377 12.65 -3.97 14.64
C ALA A 377 11.12 -3.98 14.77
N TYR A 378 10.42 -3.19 13.95
CA TYR A 378 8.97 -3.18 13.91
C TYR A 378 8.43 -4.54 13.43
N THR A 379 8.96 -5.07 12.34
CA THR A 379 8.52 -6.38 11.80
C THR A 379 8.69 -7.51 12.82
N VAL A 380 9.85 -7.54 13.50
CA VAL A 380 10.11 -8.55 14.56
C VAL A 380 9.20 -8.32 15.78
N GLY A 381 9.03 -7.05 16.18
CA GLY A 381 8.19 -6.67 17.31
C GLY A 381 6.72 -7.02 17.09
N ASP A 382 6.18 -6.66 15.92
CA ASP A 382 4.80 -6.95 15.55
C ASP A 382 4.55 -8.47 15.44
N GLY A 383 5.43 -9.20 14.76
CA GLY A 383 5.36 -10.66 14.70
C GLY A 383 5.43 -11.32 16.08
N ALA A 384 6.29 -10.82 16.97
CA ALA A 384 6.39 -11.34 18.34
C ALA A 384 5.12 -11.02 19.16
N VAL A 385 4.60 -9.81 19.07
CA VAL A 385 3.36 -9.39 19.75
C VAL A 385 2.18 -10.19 19.24
N SER A 386 2.00 -10.29 17.93
CA SER A 386 0.91 -11.07 17.32
C SER A 386 0.93 -12.53 17.75
N SER A 387 2.11 -13.13 17.83
CA SER A 387 2.24 -14.55 18.24
C SER A 387 2.10 -14.75 19.74
N VAL A 388 2.68 -13.87 20.58
CA VAL A 388 2.72 -14.02 22.04
C VAL A 388 1.45 -13.50 22.71
N VAL A 389 0.91 -12.38 22.22
CA VAL A 389 -0.24 -11.68 22.84
C VAL A 389 -1.55 -12.15 22.23
N LEU A 390 -1.59 -12.35 20.92
CA LEU A 390 -2.82 -12.66 20.19
C LEU A 390 -3.02 -14.18 19.97
N GLY A 391 -2.00 -14.99 20.30
CA GLY A 391 -2.08 -16.45 20.13
C GLY A 391 -2.28 -16.91 18.68
N TRP A 392 -2.07 -16.02 17.73
CA TRP A 392 -2.14 -16.34 16.31
C TRP A 392 -0.92 -17.20 15.98
N GLY A 393 -1.07 -18.48 15.90
CA GLY A 393 0.04 -19.45 15.68
C GLY A 393 0.86 -19.22 14.39
N SER A 394 0.68 -18.08 13.71
CA SER A 394 1.49 -17.64 12.60
C SER A 394 2.51 -16.61 13.08
N THR A 395 3.77 -16.94 12.90
CA THR A 395 4.92 -16.06 13.13
C THR A 395 5.10 -15.02 12.03
N GLY A 396 4.20 -14.94 11.04
CA GLY A 396 4.32 -14.12 9.85
C GLY A 396 3.59 -12.80 9.99
N VAL A 397 4.32 -11.69 9.94
CA VAL A 397 3.75 -10.39 9.64
C VAL A 397 3.31 -10.40 8.19
N VAL A 398 2.08 -10.02 7.92
CA VAL A 398 1.58 -9.93 6.56
C VAL A 398 2.28 -8.78 5.84
N GLY A 399 3.09 -9.09 4.84
CA GLY A 399 4.01 -8.12 4.23
C GLY A 399 3.36 -6.86 3.67
N ARG A 400 2.09 -6.92 3.23
CA ARG A 400 1.35 -5.73 2.78
C ARG A 400 1.19 -4.67 3.89
N LEU A 401 1.12 -5.09 5.16
CA LEU A 401 0.98 -4.18 6.30
C LEU A 401 2.27 -3.43 6.63
N LEU A 402 3.43 -3.93 6.17
CA LEU A 402 4.72 -3.30 6.35
C LEU A 402 5.02 -2.24 5.29
N LEU A 403 4.33 -2.28 4.14
CA LEU A 403 4.62 -1.38 3.03
C LEU A 403 4.50 0.12 3.37
N PRO A 404 3.55 0.59 4.20
CA PRO A 404 3.50 2.01 4.59
C PRO A 404 4.79 2.49 5.26
N LEU A 405 5.48 1.63 6.00
CA LEU A 405 6.78 1.89 6.59
C LEU A 405 7.90 1.73 5.56
N SER A 406 7.93 0.61 4.83
CA SER A 406 9.02 0.25 3.92
C SER A 406 9.17 1.20 2.72
N VAL A 407 8.12 1.93 2.31
CA VAL A 407 8.24 2.95 1.25
C VAL A 407 9.09 4.15 1.68
N ILE A 408 9.20 4.45 2.98
CA ILE A 408 9.95 5.61 3.49
C ILE A 408 11.45 5.47 3.20
N PRO A 409 12.15 4.40 3.65
CA PRO A 409 13.58 4.21 3.35
C PRO A 409 13.86 4.11 1.84
N ILE A 410 12.94 3.56 1.05
CA ILE A 410 13.07 3.47 -0.41
C ILE A 410 13.07 4.87 -1.04
N LEU A 411 12.14 5.74 -0.63
CA LEU A 411 12.07 7.11 -1.11
C LEU A 411 13.29 7.92 -0.66
N VAL A 412 13.72 7.79 0.60
CA VAL A 412 14.92 8.45 1.12
C VAL A 412 16.15 8.02 0.32
N ALA A 413 16.30 6.73 0.04
CA ALA A 413 17.41 6.22 -0.78
C ALA A 413 17.38 6.81 -2.20
N GLY A 414 16.22 6.85 -2.85
CA GLY A 414 16.06 7.48 -4.16
C GLY A 414 16.44 8.96 -4.17
N GLU A 415 16.03 9.73 -3.15
CA GLU A 415 16.37 11.14 -3.03
C GLU A 415 17.87 11.36 -2.74
N VAL A 416 18.48 10.50 -1.93
CA VAL A 416 19.94 10.52 -1.70
C VAL A 416 20.71 10.28 -2.99
N LEU A 417 20.27 9.35 -3.84
CA LEU A 417 20.87 9.13 -5.16
C LEU A 417 20.72 10.35 -6.05
N CYS A 418 19.54 10.97 -6.05
CA CYS A 418 19.27 12.18 -6.81
C CYS A 418 20.21 13.33 -6.39
N ARG A 419 20.36 13.57 -5.10
CA ARG A 419 21.20 14.66 -4.55
C ARG A 419 22.70 14.42 -4.72
N ASN A 420 23.15 13.16 -4.74
CA ASN A 420 24.55 12.77 -4.91
C ASN A 420 24.85 12.22 -6.32
N HIS A 421 24.10 12.72 -7.32
CA HIS A 421 24.13 12.20 -8.69
C HIS A 421 25.53 12.26 -9.34
N GLU A 422 26.39 13.24 -8.99
CA GLU A 422 27.76 13.32 -9.51
C GLU A 422 28.60 12.10 -9.10
N ARG A 423 28.57 11.74 -7.81
CA ARG A 423 29.23 10.52 -7.30
C ARG A 423 28.59 9.26 -7.87
N LEU A 424 27.28 9.27 -8.05
CA LEU A 424 26.56 8.14 -8.61
C LEU A 424 26.99 7.87 -10.06
N ARG A 425 27.22 8.92 -10.87
CA ARG A 425 27.69 8.80 -12.27
C ARG A 425 29.05 8.13 -12.39
N GLU A 426 29.89 8.18 -11.37
CA GLU A 426 31.19 7.49 -11.34
C GLU A 426 31.04 5.98 -11.12
N LEU A 427 29.96 5.55 -10.44
CA LEU A 427 29.76 4.15 -10.04
C LEU A 427 28.82 3.37 -10.97
N VAL A 428 27.89 4.04 -11.63
CA VAL A 428 26.83 3.35 -12.39
C VAL A 428 26.66 3.96 -13.79
N PRO A 429 26.16 3.14 -14.74
CA PRO A 429 25.92 3.60 -16.10
C PRO A 429 24.86 4.72 -16.12
N GLN A 430 25.00 5.63 -17.07
CA GLN A 430 24.06 6.75 -17.27
C GLN A 430 22.60 6.30 -17.47
N ARG A 431 22.38 5.02 -17.75
CA ARG A 431 21.06 4.42 -18.02
C ARG A 431 20.46 3.71 -16.82
N LEU A 432 20.87 4.04 -15.58
CA LEU A 432 20.37 3.39 -14.36
C LEU A 432 18.83 3.39 -14.29
N SER A 433 18.18 4.50 -14.68
CA SER A 433 16.72 4.60 -14.71
C SER A 433 16.08 3.54 -15.61
N LEU A 434 16.68 3.28 -16.78
CA LEU A 434 16.20 2.26 -17.71
C LEU A 434 16.51 0.84 -17.17
N VAL A 435 17.69 0.65 -16.58
CA VAL A 435 18.09 -0.63 -15.97
C VAL A 435 17.15 -1.06 -14.85
N LEU A 436 16.57 -0.11 -14.12
CA LEU A 436 15.56 -0.40 -13.10
C LEU A 436 14.12 -0.43 -13.66
N ALA A 437 13.80 0.40 -14.65
CA ALA A 437 12.45 0.46 -15.22
C ALA A 437 12.06 -0.82 -15.98
N VAL A 438 13.00 -1.44 -16.70
CA VAL A 438 12.73 -2.66 -17.46
C VAL A 438 12.34 -3.83 -16.54
N PRO A 439 13.14 -4.24 -15.54
CA PRO A 439 12.76 -5.32 -14.65
C PRO A 439 11.54 -4.95 -13.78
N ALA A 440 11.36 -3.68 -13.40
CA ALA A 440 10.16 -3.24 -12.69
C ALA A 440 8.90 -3.44 -13.55
N ALA A 441 8.93 -3.05 -14.83
CA ALA A 441 7.83 -3.29 -15.77
C ALA A 441 7.54 -4.78 -15.95
N LEU A 442 8.59 -5.60 -16.08
CA LEU A 442 8.45 -7.07 -16.17
C LEU A 442 7.81 -7.65 -14.91
N CYS A 443 8.25 -7.23 -13.71
CA CYS A 443 7.66 -7.69 -12.46
C CYS A 443 6.16 -7.33 -12.36
N GLN A 444 5.76 -6.12 -12.77
CA GLN A 444 4.35 -5.73 -12.80
C GLN A 444 3.52 -6.60 -13.76
N GLY A 445 4.06 -6.87 -14.95
CA GLY A 445 3.40 -7.73 -15.94
C GLY A 445 3.31 -9.19 -15.49
N ILE A 446 4.39 -9.74 -14.92
CA ILE A 446 4.44 -11.12 -14.41
C ILE A 446 3.50 -11.30 -13.22
N ALA A 447 3.45 -10.32 -12.29
CA ALA A 447 2.53 -10.37 -11.15
C ALA A 447 1.08 -10.49 -11.61
N LEU A 448 0.65 -9.65 -12.56
CA LEU A 448 -0.71 -9.73 -13.12
C LEU A 448 -0.94 -11.04 -13.87
N TRP A 449 0.03 -11.50 -14.66
CA TRP A 449 -0.07 -12.77 -15.39
C TRP A 449 -0.26 -13.95 -14.45
N MET A 450 0.50 -14.02 -13.37
CA MET A 450 0.44 -15.12 -12.41
C MET A 450 -0.86 -15.12 -11.61
N ALA A 451 -1.34 -13.93 -11.21
CA ALA A 451 -2.66 -13.80 -10.59
C ALA A 451 -3.78 -14.21 -11.57
N ALA A 452 -3.73 -13.73 -12.81
CA ALA A 452 -4.67 -14.09 -13.87
C ALA A 452 -4.69 -15.60 -14.11
N ARG A 453 -3.52 -16.25 -14.10
CA ARG A 453 -3.40 -17.71 -14.21
C ARG A 453 -4.11 -18.41 -13.05
N ALA A 454 -3.85 -17.99 -11.81
CA ALA A 454 -4.46 -18.58 -10.63
C ALA A 454 -5.99 -18.51 -10.70
N TYR A 455 -6.54 -17.36 -11.11
CA TYR A 455 -7.99 -17.20 -11.27
C TYR A 455 -8.55 -17.98 -12.47
N ALA A 456 -7.77 -18.13 -13.54
CA ALA A 456 -8.24 -18.80 -14.76
C ALA A 456 -8.26 -20.32 -14.65
N VAL A 457 -7.27 -20.93 -13.99
CA VAL A 457 -7.01 -22.38 -14.02
C VAL A 457 -6.55 -22.97 -12.68
N GLY A 458 -6.50 -22.18 -11.60
CA GLY A 458 -5.92 -22.57 -10.30
C GLY A 458 -4.39 -22.49 -10.31
N LEU A 459 -3.80 -22.67 -9.10
CA LEU A 459 -2.34 -22.59 -8.90
C LEU A 459 -1.57 -23.68 -9.64
N ASP A 460 -2.15 -24.87 -9.78
CA ASP A 460 -1.54 -26.04 -10.42
C ASP A 460 -1.78 -26.07 -11.94
N GLY A 461 -2.58 -25.13 -12.47
CA GLY A 461 -2.89 -25.03 -13.88
C GLY A 461 -1.68 -24.65 -14.77
N PRO A 462 -1.78 -24.77 -16.10
CA PRO A 462 -0.68 -24.49 -17.02
C PRO A 462 -0.27 -23.02 -17.01
N LEU A 463 1.04 -22.75 -17.15
CA LEU A 463 1.60 -21.38 -17.19
C LEU A 463 0.98 -20.56 -18.33
N PHE A 464 0.77 -21.15 -19.51
CA PHE A 464 0.07 -20.55 -20.66
C PHE A 464 -1.40 -20.92 -20.65
N PHE A 465 -2.14 -20.33 -19.73
CA PHE A 465 -3.52 -20.66 -19.36
C PHE A 465 -4.59 -20.22 -20.38
N LEU A 466 -4.31 -19.31 -21.28
CA LEU A 466 -5.32 -18.62 -22.11
C LEU A 466 -6.25 -19.58 -22.88
N ARG A 467 -5.71 -20.72 -23.38
CA ARG A 467 -6.48 -21.74 -24.11
C ARG A 467 -7.26 -22.67 -23.19
N HIS A 468 -6.83 -22.82 -21.94
CA HIS A 468 -7.41 -23.72 -20.93
C HIS A 468 -8.24 -22.99 -19.90
N SER A 469 -8.44 -21.68 -20.08
CA SER A 469 -9.08 -20.80 -19.12
C SER A 469 -10.52 -21.23 -18.83
N GLN A 470 -10.77 -21.60 -17.58
CA GLN A 470 -12.10 -21.97 -17.08
C GLN A 470 -12.91 -20.73 -16.68
N TRP A 471 -12.23 -19.71 -16.17
CA TRP A 471 -12.80 -18.40 -15.87
C TRP A 471 -12.16 -17.34 -16.77
N ARG A 472 -12.98 -16.34 -17.17
CA ARG A 472 -12.52 -15.21 -17.99
C ARG A 472 -13.07 -13.90 -17.42
N PRO A 473 -12.25 -12.83 -17.40
CA PRO A 473 -12.74 -11.52 -17.04
C PRO A 473 -13.72 -10.99 -18.10
N PRO A 474 -14.52 -9.96 -17.78
CA PRO A 474 -15.31 -9.23 -18.76
C PRO A 474 -14.47 -8.86 -20.00
N PHE A 475 -15.04 -9.04 -21.19
CA PHE A 475 -14.39 -8.86 -22.51
C PHE A 475 -13.24 -9.85 -22.81
N GLY A 476 -13.06 -10.91 -22.00
CA GLY A 476 -11.99 -11.90 -22.16
C GLY A 476 -10.60 -11.36 -21.75
N TRP A 477 -9.55 -12.11 -22.04
CA TRP A 477 -8.18 -11.80 -21.58
C TRP A 477 -7.47 -10.74 -22.42
N SER A 478 -7.69 -10.72 -23.73
CA SER A 478 -6.88 -9.93 -24.68
C SER A 478 -6.84 -8.43 -24.38
N PRO A 479 -7.97 -7.73 -24.12
CA PRO A 479 -7.92 -6.28 -23.86
C PRO A 479 -7.06 -5.95 -22.63
N TRP A 480 -7.19 -6.75 -21.58
CA TRP A 480 -6.51 -6.48 -20.30
C TRP A 480 -5.01 -6.75 -20.37
N LEU A 481 -4.60 -7.78 -21.13
CA LEU A 481 -3.19 -8.04 -21.39
C LEU A 481 -2.57 -6.94 -22.27
N VAL A 482 -3.29 -6.44 -23.27
CA VAL A 482 -2.84 -5.30 -24.08
C VAL A 482 -2.67 -4.04 -23.22
N ILE A 483 -3.68 -3.70 -22.41
CA ILE A 483 -3.62 -2.54 -21.51
C ILE A 483 -2.45 -2.67 -20.51
N THR A 484 -2.23 -3.86 -19.97
CA THR A 484 -1.08 -4.12 -19.08
C THR A 484 0.24 -3.93 -19.81
N THR A 485 0.36 -4.47 -21.04
CA THR A 485 1.56 -4.30 -21.85
C THR A 485 1.84 -2.83 -22.14
N LEU A 486 0.82 -2.05 -22.52
CA LEU A 486 0.95 -0.60 -22.72
C LEU A 486 1.39 0.11 -21.44
N GLY A 487 0.87 -0.29 -20.28
CA GLY A 487 1.30 0.22 -18.98
C GLY A 487 2.77 -0.11 -18.67
N CYS A 488 3.21 -1.33 -18.94
CA CYS A 488 4.62 -1.74 -18.80
C CYS A 488 5.54 -0.97 -19.76
N LEU A 489 5.12 -0.79 -21.01
CA LEU A 489 5.87 0.03 -21.99
C LEU A 489 5.94 1.50 -21.56
N ALA A 490 4.91 2.05 -20.92
CA ALA A 490 4.95 3.40 -20.37
C ALA A 490 5.97 3.54 -19.23
N ILE A 491 6.13 2.53 -18.36
CA ILE A 491 7.19 2.49 -17.33
C ILE A 491 8.58 2.51 -17.98
N VAL A 492 8.81 1.65 -18.98
CA VAL A 492 10.08 1.60 -19.72
C VAL A 492 10.33 2.92 -20.45
N GLY A 493 9.30 3.48 -21.11
CA GLY A 493 9.37 4.77 -21.78
C GLY A 493 9.74 5.93 -20.84
N ALA A 494 9.16 5.96 -19.64
CA ALA A 494 9.53 6.93 -18.60
C ALA A 494 10.99 6.79 -18.18
N GLY A 495 11.48 5.55 -17.99
CA GLY A 495 12.90 5.29 -17.72
C GLY A 495 13.81 5.73 -18.87
N TRP A 496 13.37 5.54 -20.12
CA TRP A 496 14.11 5.99 -21.30
C TRP A 496 14.18 7.51 -21.40
N LEU A 497 13.05 8.22 -21.19
CA LEU A 497 12.99 9.69 -21.24
C LEU A 497 13.89 10.34 -20.18
N GLN A 498 14.04 9.71 -19.03
CA GLN A 498 14.98 10.16 -17.99
C GLN A 498 16.45 10.05 -18.44
N VAL A 499 16.80 9.18 -19.38
CA VAL A 499 18.15 9.07 -19.96
C VAL A 499 18.45 10.23 -20.89
N GLY A 500 17.44 10.74 -21.60
CA GLY A 500 17.56 11.79 -22.62
C GLY A 500 17.55 13.23 -22.12
N GLY A 501 17.60 13.50 -20.79
CA GLY A 501 17.69 14.86 -20.24
C GLY A 501 18.90 15.63 -20.79
N PRO A 502 18.90 16.99 -20.74
CA PRO A 502 19.90 17.81 -21.39
C PRO A 502 21.31 17.29 -21.08
N THR A 503 22.01 16.90 -22.10
CA THR A 503 23.43 16.60 -22.00
C THR A 503 24.11 17.89 -21.54
N ASP A 504 24.95 17.83 -20.51
CA ASP A 504 25.80 18.93 -20.01
C ASP A 504 26.85 19.31 -21.08
N GLY A 505 26.43 19.59 -22.30
CA GLY A 505 27.25 19.90 -23.47
C GLY A 505 27.08 21.31 -24.01
N ALA A 506 26.22 22.13 -23.40
CA ALA A 506 26.26 23.55 -23.63
C ALA A 506 27.31 24.17 -22.70
N VAL A 507 28.58 23.97 -23.04
CA VAL A 507 29.66 24.85 -22.58
C VAL A 507 29.22 26.25 -22.98
N ALA A 508 28.86 27.07 -21.98
CA ALA A 508 28.71 28.51 -22.18
C ALA A 508 30.05 29.00 -22.72
N VAL A 509 30.12 29.23 -24.02
CA VAL A 509 31.20 29.97 -24.64
C VAL A 509 31.16 31.33 -23.97
N PRO A 510 32.19 31.74 -23.22
CA PRO A 510 32.23 33.07 -22.68
C PRO A 510 32.22 34.03 -23.86
N LEU A 511 31.18 34.85 -23.97
CA LEU A 511 31.18 36.02 -24.81
C LEU A 511 32.33 36.91 -24.34
N VAL A 512 33.46 36.82 -25.07
CA VAL A 512 34.53 37.82 -24.99
C VAL A 512 33.91 39.12 -25.53
N VAL A 513 33.49 39.99 -24.61
CA VAL A 513 33.15 41.37 -24.94
C VAL A 513 34.46 42.09 -25.08
N ASP A 514 34.95 42.24 -26.32
CA ASP A 514 35.96 43.22 -26.65
C ASP A 514 35.36 44.60 -26.37
N THR A 515 35.81 45.23 -25.31
CA THR A 515 35.59 46.67 -25.10
C THR A 515 36.69 47.45 -25.78
N PRO A 516 36.37 48.52 -26.55
CA PRO A 516 37.34 49.37 -27.21
C PRO A 516 38.15 50.24 -26.24
#